data_a80a63f86838e0e610ca71a5f5f22919
#
_entry.id   a80a63f86838e0e610ca71a5f5f22919
#
_cell.length_a   1.000
_cell.length_b   1.000
_cell.length_c   1.000
_cell.angle_alpha   90.00
_cell.angle_beta   90.00
_cell.angle_gamma   90.00
#
_symmetry.space_group_name_H-M   'P 1'
#
loop_
_entity.id
_entity.type
_entity.pdbx_description
1 polymer ?
#
loop_
_entity_poly.entity_id
_entity_poly.type
_entity_poly.pdbx_seq_one_letter_code
_entity_poly.pdbx_strand_id
1 'polypeptide(L)'
;MGNLFIEDVQEKLDSYHWDMLPSQNSICFPIIYRLYVKMRIGIKFLGIIIDKSLNIDGHHRYIASKLVNVPIDKYPGIRPSNHHLYSLKDVQLIAEDWDTPEKIKFLNHQDAFYNGHSIDALNEILK
;
A
#
# COMPACT_ATOMS: atom_id res chain seq x y z
N MET A 1 -13.69 -1.69 -16.35
CA MET A 1 -12.57 -1.84 -15.44
C MET A 1 -13.06 -2.30 -14.06
N GLY A 2 -12.47 -3.37 -13.53
CA GLY A 2 -12.94 -3.97 -12.29
C GLY A 2 -12.61 -3.11 -11.07
N ASN A 3 -13.56 -3.02 -10.15
CA ASN A 3 -13.33 -2.43 -8.84
C ASN A 3 -12.63 -3.44 -7.93
N LEU A 4 -11.87 -2.94 -6.97
CA LEU A 4 -11.29 -3.77 -5.93
C LEU A 4 -12.24 -3.78 -4.74
N PHE A 5 -12.63 -4.97 -4.30
CA PHE A 5 -13.47 -5.15 -3.12
C PHE A 5 -12.65 -5.63 -1.94
N ILE A 6 -13.14 -5.37 -0.74
CA ILE A 6 -12.44 -5.78 0.49
C ILE A 6 -12.25 -7.30 0.54
N GLU A 7 -13.21 -8.05 0.01
CA GLU A 7 -13.13 -9.51 -0.06
C GLU A 7 -11.98 -9.99 -0.95
N ASP A 8 -11.70 -9.25 -2.04
CA ASP A 8 -10.58 -9.57 -2.93
C ASP A 8 -9.25 -9.45 -2.21
N VAL A 9 -9.11 -8.40 -1.40
CA VAL A 9 -7.88 -8.17 -0.62
C VAL A 9 -7.76 -9.25 0.46
N GLN A 10 -8.86 -9.58 1.15
CA GLN A 10 -8.85 -10.61 2.18
C GLN A 10 -8.45 -11.96 1.60
N GLU A 11 -8.99 -12.33 0.43
CA GLU A 11 -8.61 -13.56 -0.25
C GLU A 11 -7.12 -13.58 -0.58
N LYS A 12 -6.58 -12.47 -1.06
CA LYS A 12 -5.15 -12.36 -1.36
C LYS A 12 -4.31 -12.52 -0.10
N LEU A 13 -4.73 -11.90 1.01
CA LEU A 13 -4.02 -12.04 2.28
C LEU A 13 -4.00 -13.49 2.75
N ASP A 14 -5.09 -14.22 2.54
CA ASP A 14 -5.24 -15.58 3.03
C ASP A 14 -4.53 -16.61 2.17
N SER A 15 -4.44 -16.39 0.86
CA SER A 15 -4.03 -17.44 -0.08
C SER A 15 -2.73 -17.19 -0.82
N TYR A 16 -2.28 -15.94 -0.92
CA TYR A 16 -1.08 -15.60 -1.67
C TYR A 16 0.19 -16.00 -0.89
N HIS A 17 1.22 -16.43 -1.61
CA HIS A 17 2.50 -16.73 -1.02
C HIS A 17 3.35 -15.45 -0.95
N TRP A 18 3.36 -14.82 0.22
CA TRP A 18 4.03 -13.53 0.43
C TRP A 18 5.52 -13.72 0.72
N ASP A 19 6.36 -12.94 0.02
CA ASP A 19 7.81 -12.96 0.23
C ASP A 19 8.27 -12.06 1.37
N MET A 20 7.41 -11.13 1.82
CA MET A 20 7.69 -10.25 2.95
C MET A 20 6.62 -10.42 4.01
N LEU A 21 7.04 -10.44 5.27
CA LEU A 21 6.14 -10.53 6.41
C LEU A 21 5.92 -9.15 7.03
N PRO A 22 4.70 -8.84 7.49
CA PRO A 22 4.42 -7.54 8.10
C PRO A 22 4.94 -7.44 9.52
N SER A 23 5.24 -6.21 9.94
CA SER A 23 5.57 -5.88 11.33
C SER A 23 4.41 -5.22 12.06
N GLN A 24 3.23 -5.15 11.43
CA GLN A 24 2.00 -4.62 12.04
C GLN A 24 0.87 -5.64 11.85
N ASN A 25 -0.11 -5.61 12.75
CA ASN A 25 -1.17 -6.61 12.77
C ASN A 25 -2.49 -6.12 12.16
N SER A 26 -2.54 -4.89 11.68
CA SER A 26 -3.73 -4.37 11.01
C SER A 26 -3.32 -3.49 9.83
N ILE A 27 -4.16 -3.47 8.82
CA ILE A 27 -4.00 -2.66 7.62
C ILE A 27 -5.35 -2.07 7.22
N CYS A 28 -5.30 -0.95 6.51
CA CYS A 28 -6.49 -0.17 6.17
C CYS A 28 -6.85 -0.41 4.71
N PHE A 29 -8.02 -0.97 4.46
CA PHE A 29 -8.47 -1.23 3.09
C PHE A 29 -8.59 0.04 2.24
N PRO A 30 -9.20 1.15 2.72
CA PRO A 30 -9.26 2.36 1.89
C PRO A 30 -7.90 2.88 1.44
N ILE A 31 -6.86 2.76 2.28
CA ILE A 31 -5.50 3.16 1.88
C ILE A 31 -5.00 2.24 0.76
N ILE A 32 -5.19 0.93 0.90
CA ILE A 32 -4.81 -0.03 -0.15
C ILE A 32 -5.54 0.28 -1.44
N TYR A 33 -6.84 0.58 -1.36
CA TYR A 33 -7.66 0.88 -2.53
C TYR A 33 -7.14 2.11 -3.30
N ARG A 34 -6.82 3.20 -2.58
CA ARG A 34 -6.30 4.41 -3.21
C ARG A 34 -4.95 4.15 -3.89
N LEU A 35 -4.07 3.38 -3.25
CA LEU A 35 -2.79 3.00 -3.85
C LEU A 35 -2.98 2.10 -5.06
N TYR A 36 -3.90 1.15 -4.97
CA TYR A 36 -4.25 0.25 -6.06
C TYR A 36 -4.70 1.02 -7.31
N VAL A 37 -5.61 1.97 -7.14
CA VAL A 37 -6.10 2.79 -8.26
C VAL A 37 -4.95 3.59 -8.88
N LYS A 38 -4.12 4.23 -8.06
CA LYS A 38 -3.00 5.04 -8.54
C LYS A 38 -1.94 4.19 -9.24
N MET A 39 -1.59 3.04 -8.70
CA MET A 39 -0.61 2.14 -9.31
C MET A 39 -1.09 1.61 -10.66
N ARG A 40 -2.39 1.35 -10.79
CA ARG A 40 -2.96 0.87 -12.06
C ARG A 40 -2.85 1.88 -13.18
N ILE A 41 -2.86 3.16 -12.88
CA ILE A 41 -2.71 4.23 -13.88
C ILE A 41 -1.26 4.69 -14.03
N GLY A 42 -0.31 3.98 -13.42
CA GLY A 42 1.11 4.22 -13.61
C GLY A 42 1.75 5.18 -12.62
N ILE A 43 1.06 5.59 -11.57
CA ILE A 43 1.64 6.42 -10.51
C ILE A 43 2.66 5.57 -9.74
N LYS A 44 3.85 6.12 -9.54
CA LYS A 44 4.94 5.46 -8.83
C LYS A 44 5.05 6.00 -7.42
N PHE A 45 5.50 5.12 -6.52
CA PHE A 45 5.64 5.42 -5.10
C PHE A 45 7.06 5.12 -4.63
N LEU A 46 7.42 5.73 -3.51
CA LEU A 46 8.66 5.39 -2.82
C LEU A 46 8.66 3.91 -2.47
N GLY A 47 9.84 3.31 -2.45
CA GLY A 47 10.00 1.92 -2.07
C GLY A 47 9.71 1.67 -0.60
N ILE A 48 9.68 0.40 -0.24
CA ILE A 48 9.43 -0.03 1.13
C ILE A 48 10.75 -0.25 1.86
N ILE A 49 10.71 -0.18 3.19
CA ILE A 49 11.87 -0.42 4.04
C ILE A 49 11.77 -1.83 4.60
N ILE A 50 12.83 -2.61 4.45
CA ILE A 50 12.84 -4.01 4.86
C ILE A 50 14.06 -4.33 5.70
N ASP A 51 13.93 -5.38 6.53
CA ASP A 51 15.05 -6.06 7.17
C ASP A 51 14.87 -7.55 6.91
N LYS A 52 15.72 -8.12 6.04
CA LYS A 52 15.59 -9.49 5.54
C LYS A 52 14.19 -9.66 4.92
N SER A 53 13.36 -10.57 5.44
CA SER A 53 12.00 -10.79 4.94
C SER A 53 10.94 -10.02 5.73
N LEU A 54 11.35 -9.10 6.62
CA LEU A 54 10.42 -8.28 7.40
C LEU A 54 10.18 -6.95 6.72
N ASN A 55 8.92 -6.60 6.48
CA ASN A 55 8.52 -5.28 6.01
C ASN A 55 8.44 -4.35 7.22
N ILE A 56 9.32 -3.35 7.26
CA ILE A 56 9.38 -2.39 8.38
C ILE A 56 8.46 -1.21 8.11
N ASP A 57 8.41 -0.71 6.87
CA ASP A 57 7.61 0.44 6.50
C ASP A 57 7.09 0.28 5.07
N GLY A 58 5.86 0.73 4.84
CA GLY A 58 5.24 0.68 3.53
C GLY A 58 4.36 -0.55 3.31
N HIS A 59 3.71 -1.05 4.37
CA HIS A 59 2.87 -2.26 4.29
C HIS A 59 1.76 -2.12 3.26
N HIS A 60 1.07 -0.98 3.24
CA HIS A 60 -0.02 -0.76 2.28
C HIS A 60 0.50 -0.72 0.85
N ARG A 61 1.64 -0.05 0.62
CA ARG A 61 2.27 0.01 -0.70
C ARG A 61 2.68 -1.37 -1.19
N TYR A 62 3.23 -2.19 -0.30
CA TYR A 62 3.65 -3.55 -0.65
C TYR A 62 2.44 -4.40 -1.09
N ILE A 63 1.37 -4.38 -0.30
CA ILE A 63 0.17 -5.15 -0.61
C ILE A 63 -0.46 -4.68 -1.92
N ALA A 64 -0.60 -3.37 -2.10
CA ALA A 64 -1.16 -2.80 -3.32
C ALA A 64 -0.34 -3.18 -4.55
N SER A 65 0.99 -3.16 -4.44
CA SER A 65 1.88 -3.53 -5.55
C SER A 65 1.66 -4.98 -6.00
N LYS A 66 1.41 -5.88 -5.07
CA LYS A 66 1.11 -7.29 -5.39
C LYS A 66 -0.26 -7.46 -6.01
N LEU A 67 -1.24 -6.65 -5.60
CA LEU A 67 -2.57 -6.67 -6.19
C LEU A 67 -2.56 -6.18 -7.65
N VAL A 68 -1.75 -5.18 -7.93
CA VAL A 68 -1.61 -4.62 -9.29
C VAL A 68 -0.60 -5.41 -10.11
N ASN A 69 0.26 -6.16 -9.45
CA ASN A 69 1.35 -6.92 -10.07
C ASN A 69 2.40 -5.99 -10.70
N VAL A 70 2.79 -4.96 -9.95
CA VAL A 70 3.89 -4.07 -10.34
C VAL A 70 5.02 -4.20 -9.32
N PRO A 71 6.29 -4.01 -9.74
CA PRO A 71 7.39 -4.06 -8.81
C PRO A 71 7.40 -2.86 -7.88
N ILE A 72 7.93 -3.06 -6.67
CA ILE A 72 8.17 -1.97 -5.74
C ILE A 72 9.60 -2.11 -5.20
N ASP A 73 10.32 -0.99 -5.12
CA ASP A 73 11.69 -0.99 -4.63
C ASP A 73 11.74 -1.33 -3.15
N LYS A 74 12.80 -2.00 -2.74
CA LYS A 74 13.05 -2.41 -1.36
C LYS A 74 14.37 -1.82 -0.92
N TYR A 75 14.35 -1.11 0.23
CA TYR A 75 15.55 -0.49 0.79
C TYR A 75 15.82 -1.10 2.16
N PRO A 76 17.08 -1.37 2.49
CA PRO A 76 17.41 -1.95 3.78
C PRO A 76 17.21 -0.94 4.91
N GLY A 77 16.72 -1.43 6.04
CA GLY A 77 16.56 -0.67 7.26
C GLY A 77 16.92 -1.51 8.46
N ILE A 78 16.81 -0.93 9.64
CA ILE A 78 17.11 -1.61 10.89
C ILE A 78 15.78 -1.94 11.58
N ARG A 79 15.59 -3.21 11.92
CA ARG A 79 14.42 -3.66 12.64
C ARG A 79 14.44 -3.12 14.07
N PRO A 80 13.42 -2.33 14.50
CA PRO A 80 13.30 -1.95 15.91
C PRO A 80 13.11 -3.19 16.79
N SER A 81 13.65 -3.15 17.99
CA SER A 81 13.63 -4.30 18.91
C SER A 81 12.22 -4.71 19.34
N ASN A 82 11.24 -3.79 19.26
CA ASN A 82 9.86 -4.05 19.64
C ASN A 82 8.97 -4.47 18.46
N HIS A 83 9.53 -4.65 17.28
CA HIS A 83 8.75 -5.12 16.12
C HIS A 83 8.55 -6.62 16.17
N HIS A 84 7.32 -7.05 15.90
CA HIS A 84 6.94 -8.45 15.83
C HIS A 84 6.72 -8.86 14.37
N LEU A 85 6.93 -10.15 14.11
CA LEU A 85 6.60 -10.76 12.82
C LEU A 85 5.19 -11.31 12.88
N TYR A 86 4.38 -10.97 11.89
CA TYR A 86 3.03 -11.50 11.74
C TYR A 86 2.92 -12.26 10.42
N SER A 87 1.98 -13.20 10.35
CA SER A 87 1.58 -13.79 9.07
C SER A 87 0.54 -12.87 8.42
N LEU A 88 0.60 -12.69 7.10
CA LEU A 88 -0.37 -11.82 6.42
C LEU A 88 -1.80 -12.33 6.52
N LYS A 89 -2.02 -13.63 6.66
CA LYS A 89 -3.37 -14.16 6.89
C LYS A 89 -3.90 -13.85 8.29
N ASP A 90 -3.03 -13.49 9.23
CA ASP A 90 -3.42 -13.10 10.59
C ASP A 90 -3.56 -11.59 10.75
N VAL A 91 -3.24 -10.81 9.71
CA VAL A 91 -3.38 -9.36 9.71
C VAL A 91 -4.86 -9.01 9.56
N GLN A 92 -5.31 -8.08 10.40
CA GLN A 92 -6.69 -7.61 10.38
C GLN A 92 -6.87 -6.55 9.30
N LEU A 93 -7.81 -6.80 8.38
CA LEU A 93 -8.13 -5.84 7.32
C LEU A 93 -9.26 -4.93 7.80
N ILE A 94 -8.95 -3.65 7.93
CA ILE A 94 -9.86 -2.65 8.51
C ILE A 94 -10.59 -1.93 7.39
N ALA A 95 -11.92 -1.88 7.48
CA ALA A 95 -12.78 -1.24 6.47
C ALA A 95 -12.82 0.29 6.62
N GLU A 96 -12.61 0.79 7.82
CA GLU A 96 -12.66 2.23 8.09
C GLU A 96 -11.40 2.92 7.61
N ASP A 97 -11.57 4.15 7.09
CA ASP A 97 -10.45 4.91 6.56
C ASP A 97 -9.65 5.54 7.70
N TRP A 98 -8.33 5.25 7.74
CA TRP A 98 -7.42 5.86 8.71
C TRP A 98 -7.06 7.29 8.34
N ASP A 99 -7.24 7.68 7.06
CA ASP A 99 -6.87 9.00 6.58
C ASP A 99 -8.09 9.93 6.56
N THR A 100 -7.86 11.20 6.92
CA THR A 100 -8.87 12.24 6.78
C THR A 100 -8.92 12.75 5.35
N PRO A 101 -10.00 13.45 4.94
CA PRO A 101 -10.05 14.07 3.60
C PRO A 101 -8.88 15.02 3.35
N GLU A 102 -8.43 15.76 4.36
CA GLU A 102 -7.28 16.67 4.25
C GLU A 102 -5.99 15.88 4.01
N LYS A 103 -5.81 14.77 4.68
CA LYS A 103 -4.65 13.90 4.50
C LYS A 103 -4.63 13.30 3.09
N ILE A 104 -5.77 12.84 2.62
CA ILE A 104 -5.92 12.28 1.27
C ILE A 104 -5.54 13.33 0.23
N LYS A 105 -6.03 14.56 0.38
CA LYS A 105 -5.71 15.66 -0.52
C LYS A 105 -4.20 15.96 -0.52
N PHE A 106 -3.60 16.00 0.66
CA PHE A 106 -2.16 16.20 0.80
C PHE A 106 -1.37 15.11 0.09
N LEU A 107 -1.76 13.86 0.27
CA LEU A 107 -1.10 12.72 -0.39
C LEU A 107 -1.25 12.78 -1.90
N ASN A 108 -2.40 13.20 -2.42
CA ASN A 108 -2.59 13.37 -3.86
C ASN A 108 -1.65 14.42 -4.43
N HIS A 109 -1.44 15.54 -3.73
CA HIS A 109 -0.47 16.56 -4.15
C HIS A 109 0.94 15.99 -4.15
N GLN A 110 1.31 15.24 -3.11
CA GLN A 110 2.61 14.61 -3.00
C GLN A 110 2.86 13.63 -4.16
N ASP A 111 1.88 12.79 -4.44
CA ASP A 111 1.99 11.78 -5.50
C ASP A 111 2.08 12.43 -6.87
N ALA A 112 1.30 13.48 -7.11
CA ALA A 112 1.39 14.24 -8.37
C ALA A 112 2.79 14.81 -8.54
N PHE A 113 3.31 15.49 -7.52
CA PHE A 113 4.63 16.09 -7.56
C PHE A 113 5.72 15.05 -7.81
N TYR A 114 5.69 13.95 -7.08
CA TYR A 114 6.68 12.87 -7.20
C TYR A 114 6.71 12.27 -8.60
N ASN A 115 5.56 12.25 -9.28
CA ASN A 115 5.42 11.66 -10.62
C ASN A 115 5.49 12.70 -11.75
N GLY A 116 5.81 13.96 -11.44
CA GLY A 116 5.93 14.99 -12.45
C GLY A 116 4.61 15.45 -13.05
N HIS A 117 3.50 15.26 -12.34
CA HIS A 117 2.17 15.69 -12.76
C HIS A 117 1.71 16.91 -11.98
N SER A 118 0.83 17.73 -12.60
CA SER A 118 0.10 18.72 -11.83
C SER A 118 -1.01 18.02 -11.03
N ILE A 119 -1.45 18.64 -9.94
CA ILE A 119 -2.55 18.08 -9.16
C ILE A 119 -3.84 18.00 -10.01
N ASP A 120 -4.07 18.97 -10.89
CA ASP A 120 -5.23 18.96 -11.77
C ASP A 120 -5.19 17.77 -12.74
N ALA A 121 -4.02 17.47 -13.31
CA ALA A 121 -3.85 16.31 -14.18
C ALA A 121 -4.13 15.01 -13.43
N LEU A 122 -3.61 14.87 -12.21
CA LEU A 122 -3.85 13.67 -11.41
C LEU A 122 -5.32 13.53 -11.04
N ASN A 123 -5.97 14.62 -10.61
CA ASN A 123 -7.40 14.60 -10.28
C ASN A 123 -8.25 14.20 -11.48
N GLU A 124 -7.88 14.64 -12.67
CA GLU A 124 -8.58 14.27 -13.90
C GLU A 124 -8.48 12.76 -14.16
N ILE A 125 -7.29 12.19 -13.98
CA ILE A 125 -7.06 10.76 -14.17
C ILE A 125 -7.83 9.93 -13.13
N LEU A 126 -7.94 10.43 -11.90
CA LEU A 126 -8.59 9.71 -10.80
C LEU A 126 -10.13 9.75 -10.83
N LYS A 127 -10.72 10.53 -11.72
CA LYS A 127 -12.18 10.60 -11.86
C LYS A 127 -12.81 9.29 -12.28
#